data_45072e9c208e24c06a5668ee50563876
#
_entry.id   45072e9c208e24c06a5668ee50563876
#
_cell.length_a   1.000
_cell.length_b   1.000
_cell.length_c   1.000
_cell.angle_alpha   90.00
_cell.angle_beta   90.00
_cell.angle_gamma   90.00
#
_symmetry.space_group_name_H-M   'P 1'
#
loop_
_entity.id
_entity.type
_entity.pdbx_description
1 polymer ?
#
loop_
_entity_poly.entity_id
_entity_poly.type
_entity_poly.pdbx_seq_one_letter_code
_entity_poly.pdbx_strand_id
1 'polypeptide(L)'
;HRMVMIVPVYEMEQEGVYYNTAQVSDADGTYLGKMRKVHIPHTYPAFWEKFYFKPGTLGFPVFETAYARIGVYICYDRHFPESARILALKGAEILFNPSATTEGKSKYLWELEQPAQAVANGVFIGANNRVGLEKPWEFGRFYGSSYFCDPRGKLVAKGSDDKDEVVVAD
;
A
#
# COMPACT_ATOMS: atom_id res chain seq x y z
N HIS A 1 -9.87 13.37 15.81
CA HIS A 1 -9.50 14.07 14.58
C HIS A 1 -10.43 13.77 13.40
N ARG A 2 -11.37 12.85 13.56
CA ARG A 2 -12.29 12.42 12.49
C ARG A 2 -11.55 12.05 11.19
N MET A 3 -10.59 11.15 11.30
CA MET A 3 -9.78 10.66 10.17
C MET A 3 -10.07 9.19 9.92
N VAL A 4 -10.20 8.83 8.66
CA VAL A 4 -10.10 7.42 8.24
C VAL A 4 -8.65 6.97 8.39
N MET A 5 -8.45 5.80 8.97
CA MET A 5 -7.11 5.27 9.20
C MET A 5 -6.90 3.94 8.49
N ILE A 6 -5.76 3.81 7.84
CA ILE A 6 -5.29 2.56 7.25
C ILE A 6 -4.01 2.19 7.99
N VAL A 7 -4.04 1.11 8.75
CA VAL A 7 -2.95 0.71 9.66
C VAL A 7 -2.40 -0.64 9.23
N PRO A 8 -1.19 -0.68 8.65
CA PRO A 8 -0.49 -1.94 8.36
C PRO A 8 -0.10 -2.65 9.66
N VAL A 9 -0.38 -3.95 9.73
CA VAL A 9 -0.11 -4.78 10.90
C VAL A 9 0.42 -6.16 10.49
N TYR A 10 1.22 -6.75 11.38
CA TYR A 10 1.56 -8.16 11.34
C TYR A 10 0.42 -8.94 12.02
N GLU A 11 -0.44 -9.56 11.23
CA GLU A 11 -1.61 -10.26 11.73
C GLU A 11 -1.27 -11.72 12.07
N MET A 12 -1.61 -12.14 13.27
CA MET A 12 -1.65 -13.55 13.65
C MET A 12 -3.12 -14.00 13.68
N GLU A 13 -3.51 -14.89 12.78
CA GLU A 13 -4.85 -15.50 12.79
C GLU A 13 -4.94 -16.60 13.84
N GLN A 14 -3.89 -17.42 13.88
CA GLN A 14 -3.62 -18.43 14.90
C GLN A 14 -2.12 -18.69 14.93
N GLU A 15 -1.64 -19.42 15.92
CA GLU A 15 -0.24 -19.79 16.02
C GLU A 15 0.25 -20.46 14.73
N GLY A 16 1.35 -19.96 14.14
CA GLY A 16 1.92 -20.43 12.90
C GLY A 16 1.20 -19.94 11.62
N VAL A 17 0.16 -19.12 11.72
CA VAL A 17 -0.56 -18.57 10.56
C VAL A 17 -0.58 -17.05 10.62
N TYR A 18 0.21 -16.43 9.76
CA TYR A 18 0.43 -14.99 9.74
C TYR A 18 0.11 -14.36 8.39
N TYR A 19 -0.35 -13.09 8.42
CA TYR A 19 -0.64 -12.30 7.24
C TYR A 19 -0.04 -10.90 7.35
N ASN A 20 0.37 -10.37 6.21
CA ASN A 20 0.63 -8.95 6.04
C ASN A 20 -0.70 -8.26 5.78
N THR A 21 -1.15 -7.44 6.70
CA THR A 21 -2.54 -6.95 6.74
C THR A 21 -2.57 -5.44 6.91
N ALA A 22 -3.55 -4.80 6.28
CA ALA A 22 -3.93 -3.41 6.54
C ALA A 22 -5.33 -3.38 7.13
N GLN A 23 -5.47 -2.85 8.33
CA GLN A 23 -6.76 -2.60 8.99
C GLN A 23 -7.29 -1.23 8.57
N VAL A 24 -8.61 -1.12 8.43
CA VAL A 24 -9.29 0.14 8.07
C VAL A 24 -10.29 0.50 9.15
N SER A 25 -10.19 1.73 9.65
CA SER A 25 -11.14 2.32 10.58
C SER A 25 -11.69 3.62 10.01
N ASP A 26 -12.99 3.85 10.20
CA ASP A 26 -13.65 5.07 9.76
C ASP A 26 -13.31 6.28 10.65
N ALA A 27 -13.78 7.43 10.25
CA ALA A 27 -13.54 8.73 10.88
C ALA A 27 -14.08 8.84 12.31
N ASP A 28 -15.05 8.02 12.68
CA ASP A 28 -15.59 7.91 14.04
C ASP A 28 -14.89 6.84 14.91
N GLY A 29 -13.93 6.10 14.31
CA GLY A 29 -13.21 5.00 14.95
C GLY A 29 -13.84 3.63 14.72
N THR A 30 -14.96 3.54 14.01
CA THR A 30 -15.57 2.26 13.67
C THR A 30 -14.62 1.41 12.83
N TYR A 31 -14.40 0.16 13.22
CA TYR A 31 -13.61 -0.79 12.44
C TYR A 31 -14.41 -1.27 11.24
N LEU A 32 -13.92 -0.96 10.03
CA LEU A 32 -14.58 -1.32 8.77
C LEU A 32 -14.14 -2.68 8.21
N GLY A 33 -12.99 -3.17 8.66
CA GLY A 33 -12.45 -4.43 8.18
C GLY A 33 -10.97 -4.35 7.86
N LYS A 34 -10.50 -5.32 7.08
CA LYS A 34 -9.08 -5.45 6.74
C LYS A 34 -8.87 -5.99 5.34
N MET A 35 -7.70 -5.67 4.76
CA MET A 35 -7.15 -6.27 3.56
C MET A 35 -5.91 -7.08 3.93
N ARG A 36 -5.82 -8.32 3.47
CA ARG A 36 -4.63 -9.17 3.60
C ARG A 36 -3.88 -9.20 2.28
N LYS A 37 -2.59 -8.88 2.29
CA LYS A 37 -1.73 -8.87 1.10
C LYS A 37 -1.86 -10.17 0.33
N VAL A 38 -2.21 -10.07 -0.95
CA VAL A 38 -2.51 -11.24 -1.80
C VAL A 38 -1.22 -11.79 -2.41
N HIS A 39 -0.38 -10.93 -2.94
CA HIS A 39 0.86 -11.32 -3.61
C HIS A 39 2.05 -11.17 -2.65
N ILE A 40 2.60 -12.30 -2.22
CA ILE A 40 3.69 -12.33 -1.25
C ILE A 40 5.02 -12.43 -1.99
N PRO A 41 5.92 -11.43 -1.84
CA PRO A 41 7.23 -11.48 -2.49
C PRO A 41 8.15 -12.52 -1.85
N HIS A 42 9.10 -12.98 -2.65
CA HIS A 42 10.20 -13.81 -2.18
C HIS A 42 11.43 -13.49 -3.02
N THR A 43 12.20 -12.49 -2.60
CA THR A 43 13.38 -12.00 -3.34
C THR A 43 14.59 -11.90 -2.44
N TYR A 44 15.72 -12.41 -2.93
CA TYR A 44 17.00 -12.26 -2.29
C TYR A 44 17.51 -10.79 -2.43
N PRO A 45 18.17 -10.22 -1.42
CA PRO A 45 18.57 -10.84 -0.14
C PRO A 45 17.58 -10.65 1.00
N ALA A 46 16.51 -9.87 0.85
CA ALA A 46 15.82 -9.28 1.99
C ALA A 46 14.34 -9.62 2.14
N PHE A 47 13.61 -9.80 1.05
CA PHE A 47 12.16 -9.95 1.10
C PHE A 47 11.73 -11.42 1.03
N TRP A 48 11.94 -12.12 2.14
CA TRP A 48 11.59 -13.55 2.25
C TRP A 48 10.22 -13.76 2.90
N GLU A 49 9.27 -12.92 2.53
CA GLU A 49 7.95 -12.88 3.15
C GLU A 49 7.20 -14.22 3.06
N LYS A 50 7.48 -15.06 2.05
CA LYS A 50 6.86 -16.40 1.94
C LYS A 50 7.23 -17.37 3.04
N PHE A 51 8.27 -17.09 3.84
CA PHE A 51 8.60 -17.93 5.00
C PHE A 51 7.65 -17.73 6.16
N TYR A 52 7.01 -16.56 6.26
CA TYR A 52 6.22 -16.21 7.44
C TYR A 52 4.81 -15.69 7.13
N PHE A 53 4.54 -15.22 5.91
CA PHE A 53 3.19 -14.78 5.53
C PHE A 53 2.53 -15.75 4.55
N LYS A 54 1.26 -16.03 4.81
CA LYS A 54 0.36 -16.65 3.82
C LYS A 54 -0.20 -15.59 2.88
N PRO A 55 -0.49 -15.96 1.60
CA PRO A 55 -1.30 -15.13 0.71
C PRO A 55 -2.66 -14.82 1.32
N GLY A 56 -3.10 -13.58 1.16
CA GLY A 56 -4.40 -13.14 1.63
C GLY A 56 -5.55 -13.88 0.94
N THR A 57 -6.57 -14.20 1.72
CA THR A 57 -7.75 -14.96 1.28
C THR A 57 -9.04 -14.13 1.21
N LEU A 58 -8.95 -12.82 1.52
CA LEU A 58 -10.10 -11.91 1.54
C LEU A 58 -10.36 -11.25 0.18
N GLY A 59 -9.52 -11.51 -0.81
CA GLY A 59 -9.52 -10.79 -2.08
C GLY A 59 -9.15 -9.32 -1.90
N PHE A 60 -9.77 -8.45 -2.69
CA PHE A 60 -9.59 -7.01 -2.65
C PHE A 60 -10.89 -6.34 -2.20
N PRO A 61 -11.08 -6.09 -0.90
CA PRO A 61 -12.27 -5.42 -0.38
C PRO A 61 -12.21 -3.91 -0.65
N VAL A 62 -13.38 -3.30 -0.85
CA VAL A 62 -13.57 -1.86 -0.86
C VAL A 62 -14.29 -1.47 0.42
N PHE A 63 -13.86 -0.40 1.05
CA PHE A 63 -14.41 0.10 2.29
C PHE A 63 -15.15 1.41 2.04
N GLU A 64 -16.42 1.45 2.43
CA GLU A 64 -17.19 2.69 2.45
C GLU A 64 -16.85 3.46 3.71
N THR A 65 -16.33 4.67 3.55
CA THR A 65 -15.94 5.54 4.65
C THR A 65 -16.77 6.81 4.67
N ALA A 66 -16.65 7.59 5.73
CA ALA A 66 -17.34 8.88 5.84
C ALA A 66 -16.99 9.86 4.70
N TYR A 67 -15.90 9.63 3.96
CA TYR A 67 -15.41 10.60 2.96
C TYR A 67 -15.35 10.06 1.54
N ALA A 68 -15.05 8.78 1.36
CA ALA A 68 -14.88 8.17 0.05
C ALA A 68 -14.93 6.64 0.14
N ARG A 69 -15.16 5.98 -0.98
CA ARG A 69 -14.93 4.54 -1.10
C ARG A 69 -13.46 4.29 -1.37
N ILE A 70 -12.81 3.60 -0.46
CA ILE A 70 -11.37 3.36 -0.53
C ILE A 70 -11.03 1.89 -0.74
N GLY A 71 -9.95 1.64 -1.47
CA GLY A 71 -9.35 0.34 -1.62
C GLY A 71 -7.92 0.32 -1.10
N VAL A 72 -7.48 -0.84 -0.61
CA VAL A 72 -6.10 -1.04 -0.17
C VAL A 72 -5.51 -2.23 -0.91
N TYR A 73 -4.29 -2.08 -1.42
CA TYR A 73 -3.46 -3.15 -1.95
C TYR A 73 -2.03 -2.94 -1.44
N ILE A 74 -1.38 -3.99 -0.94
CA ILE A 74 -0.19 -3.83 -0.11
C ILE A 74 1.08 -4.07 -0.91
N CYS A 75 1.95 -3.04 -0.99
CA CYS A 75 3.33 -3.13 -1.46
C CYS A 75 3.47 -3.89 -2.79
N TYR A 76 3.86 -5.15 -2.77
CA TYR A 76 4.10 -6.01 -3.93
C TYR A 76 2.85 -6.24 -4.81
N ASP A 77 1.64 -6.09 -4.24
CA ASP A 77 0.39 -6.17 -5.00
C ASP A 77 0.35 -5.15 -6.16
N ARG A 78 1.12 -4.04 -6.10
CA ARG A 78 1.16 -3.01 -7.14
C ARG A 78 1.67 -3.51 -8.50
N HIS A 79 2.50 -4.56 -8.49
CA HIS A 79 3.04 -5.15 -9.71
C HIS A 79 2.00 -5.95 -10.50
N PHE A 80 0.83 -6.19 -9.92
CA PHE A 80 -0.26 -6.96 -10.50
C PHE A 80 -1.43 -6.02 -10.83
N PRO A 81 -1.64 -5.70 -12.12
CA PRO A 81 -2.69 -4.76 -12.54
C PRO A 81 -4.09 -5.13 -12.06
N GLU A 82 -4.33 -6.42 -11.85
CA GLU A 82 -5.58 -6.97 -11.35
C GLU A 82 -5.96 -6.39 -9.99
N SER A 83 -4.99 -6.10 -9.13
CA SER A 83 -5.23 -5.54 -7.79
C SER A 83 -5.98 -4.21 -7.86
N ALA A 84 -5.44 -3.25 -8.60
CA ALA A 84 -6.06 -1.93 -8.79
C ALA A 84 -7.35 -2.03 -9.61
N ARG A 85 -7.37 -2.87 -10.65
CA ARG A 85 -8.54 -3.06 -11.51
C ARG A 85 -9.74 -3.60 -10.73
N ILE A 86 -9.56 -4.62 -9.90
CA ILE A 86 -10.63 -5.21 -9.09
C ILE A 86 -11.19 -4.18 -8.10
N LEU A 87 -10.33 -3.42 -7.43
CA LEU A 87 -10.74 -2.38 -6.50
C LEU A 87 -11.55 -1.29 -7.20
N ALA A 88 -11.10 -0.80 -8.35
CA ALA A 88 -11.81 0.20 -9.14
C ALA A 88 -13.16 -0.31 -9.65
N LEU A 89 -13.23 -1.54 -10.18
CA LEU A 89 -14.49 -2.15 -10.63
C LEU A 89 -15.49 -2.36 -9.50
N LYS A 90 -15.01 -2.53 -8.27
CA LYS A 90 -15.85 -2.56 -7.06
C LYS A 90 -16.22 -1.18 -6.54
N GLY A 91 -15.81 -0.13 -7.24
CA GLY A 91 -16.21 1.25 -6.98
C GLY A 91 -15.28 2.03 -6.03
N ALA A 92 -14.06 1.59 -5.79
CA ALA A 92 -13.09 2.41 -5.07
C ALA A 92 -12.76 3.69 -5.85
N GLU A 93 -12.74 4.81 -5.15
CA GLU A 93 -12.42 6.14 -5.69
C GLU A 93 -10.95 6.50 -5.41
N ILE A 94 -10.45 6.05 -4.26
CA ILE A 94 -9.07 6.24 -3.84
C ILE A 94 -8.47 4.89 -3.48
N LEU A 95 -7.29 4.59 -4.01
CA LEU A 95 -6.51 3.40 -3.66
C LEU A 95 -5.31 3.79 -2.80
N PHE A 96 -5.00 2.98 -1.79
CA PHE A 96 -3.83 3.17 -0.94
C PHE A 96 -2.88 1.99 -1.05
N ASN A 97 -1.58 2.29 -1.20
CA ASN A 97 -0.52 1.28 -1.30
C ASN A 97 0.53 1.48 -0.19
N PRO A 98 0.27 1.00 1.03
CA PRO A 98 1.30 0.97 2.06
C PRO A 98 2.42 0.02 1.68
N SER A 99 3.69 0.48 1.79
CA SER A 99 4.86 -0.23 1.28
C SER A 99 6.08 -0.09 2.17
N ALA A 100 6.94 -1.11 2.10
CA ALA A 100 8.32 -1.08 2.57
C ALA A 100 9.20 -1.63 1.45
N THR A 101 9.68 -0.75 0.56
CA THR A 101 10.45 -1.15 -0.62
C THR A 101 11.74 -0.34 -0.72
N THR A 102 12.84 -1.04 -1.09
CA THR A 102 14.20 -0.51 -1.07
C THR A 102 14.68 -0.07 -2.45
N GLU A 103 15.78 0.67 -2.47
CA GLU A 103 16.48 1.07 -3.69
C GLU A 103 16.80 -0.11 -4.61
N GLY A 104 17.09 0.18 -5.87
CA GLY A 104 17.35 -0.80 -6.91
C GLY A 104 16.23 -0.83 -7.95
N LYS A 105 15.87 -2.00 -8.42
CA LYS A 105 14.90 -2.16 -9.53
C LYS A 105 13.50 -1.61 -9.21
N SER A 106 13.09 -1.62 -7.96
CA SER A 106 11.75 -1.20 -7.55
C SER A 106 11.54 0.31 -7.55
N LYS A 107 12.59 1.12 -7.41
CA LYS A 107 12.48 2.59 -7.35
C LYS A 107 11.93 3.18 -8.66
N TYR A 108 12.40 2.69 -9.80
CA TYR A 108 11.89 3.10 -11.10
C TYR A 108 10.41 2.72 -11.27
N LEU A 109 10.04 1.50 -10.86
CA LEU A 109 8.67 1.00 -10.99
C LEU A 109 7.69 1.71 -10.07
N TRP A 110 8.16 2.28 -8.96
CA TRP A 110 7.33 2.97 -7.97
C TRP A 110 6.52 4.12 -8.56
N GLU A 111 7.17 4.94 -9.39
CA GLU A 111 6.55 6.09 -10.06
C GLU A 111 6.02 5.75 -11.48
N LEU A 112 6.22 4.55 -11.96
CA LEU A 112 5.69 4.10 -13.24
C LEU A 112 4.36 3.36 -13.08
N GLU A 113 4.33 2.33 -12.24
CA GLU A 113 3.21 1.39 -12.19
C GLU A 113 1.94 2.00 -11.61
N GLN A 114 2.04 2.71 -10.50
CA GLN A 114 0.87 3.20 -9.78
C GLN A 114 0.21 4.39 -10.49
N PRO A 115 0.92 5.39 -11.02
CA PRO A 115 0.32 6.40 -11.90
C PRO A 115 -0.34 5.80 -13.15
N ALA A 116 0.27 4.77 -13.75
CA ALA A 116 -0.36 4.06 -14.87
C ALA A 116 -1.66 3.36 -14.44
N GLN A 117 -1.70 2.77 -13.24
CA GLN A 117 -2.94 2.19 -12.69
C GLN A 117 -3.99 3.26 -12.36
N ALA A 118 -3.59 4.44 -11.87
CA ALA A 118 -4.49 5.56 -11.63
C ALA A 118 -5.19 5.97 -12.92
N VAL A 119 -4.44 6.13 -14.00
CA VAL A 119 -4.97 6.47 -15.34
C VAL A 119 -5.88 5.36 -15.88
N ALA A 120 -5.38 4.11 -15.85
CA ALA A 120 -6.10 2.97 -16.44
C ALA A 120 -7.43 2.66 -15.75
N ASN A 121 -7.59 3.11 -14.49
CA ASN A 121 -8.77 2.82 -13.67
C ASN A 121 -9.57 4.07 -13.29
N GLY A 122 -9.09 5.28 -13.59
CA GLY A 122 -9.79 6.53 -13.28
C GLY A 122 -9.90 6.80 -11.77
N VAL A 123 -8.87 6.45 -10.99
CA VAL A 123 -8.87 6.54 -9.52
C VAL A 123 -7.70 7.39 -9.01
N PHE A 124 -7.83 7.94 -7.81
CA PHE A 124 -6.69 8.50 -7.08
C PHE A 124 -5.86 7.38 -6.44
N ILE A 125 -4.55 7.59 -6.29
CA ILE A 125 -3.69 6.66 -5.55
C ILE A 125 -2.83 7.41 -4.54
N GLY A 126 -2.87 6.97 -3.28
CA GLY A 126 -1.94 7.35 -2.23
C GLY A 126 -0.95 6.21 -2.00
N ALA A 127 0.32 6.47 -2.31
CA ALA A 127 1.40 5.50 -2.17
C ALA A 127 2.35 5.96 -1.07
N ASN A 128 2.43 5.22 0.02
CA ASN A 128 3.36 5.53 1.11
C ASN A 128 4.42 4.45 1.27
N ASN A 129 5.67 4.86 1.39
CA ASN A 129 6.80 3.98 1.53
C ASN A 129 7.63 4.34 2.76
N ARG A 130 8.24 3.32 3.36
CA ARG A 130 9.23 3.49 4.41
C ARG A 130 10.44 4.25 3.88
N VAL A 131 11.18 4.95 4.78
CA VAL A 131 12.39 5.70 4.45
C VAL A 131 13.54 5.31 5.37
N GLY A 132 14.78 5.41 4.86
CA GLY A 132 16.00 5.24 5.65
C GLY A 132 16.59 3.82 5.67
N LEU A 133 17.54 3.62 6.59
CA LEU A 133 18.24 2.35 6.80
C LEU A 133 17.83 1.74 8.13
N GLU A 134 17.58 0.45 8.16
CA GLU A 134 17.28 -0.29 9.38
C GLU A 134 18.48 -1.14 9.79
N LYS A 135 19.11 -0.76 10.90
CA LYS A 135 20.20 -1.53 11.52
C LYS A 135 19.63 -2.55 12.52
N PRO A 136 20.21 -3.74 12.66
CA PRO A 136 21.43 -4.23 11.98
C PRO A 136 21.17 -4.88 10.61
N TRP A 137 19.93 -4.87 10.13
CA TRP A 137 19.49 -5.56 8.91
C TRP A 137 19.76 -4.68 7.70
N GLU A 138 20.86 -4.87 7.04
CA GLU A 138 21.22 -4.12 5.82
C GLU A 138 20.47 -4.67 4.58
N PHE A 139 19.14 -4.58 4.60
CA PHE A 139 18.28 -4.98 3.46
C PHE A 139 18.29 -3.99 2.28
N GLY A 140 19.14 -2.97 2.34
CA GLY A 140 19.12 -1.83 1.46
C GLY A 140 18.38 -0.63 2.07
N ARG A 141 18.54 0.51 1.43
CA ARG A 141 17.89 1.75 1.86
C ARG A 141 16.47 1.79 1.36
N PHE A 142 15.51 2.02 2.25
CA PHE A 142 14.14 2.37 1.89
C PHE A 142 14.13 3.80 1.36
N TYR A 143 13.58 4.01 0.17
CA TYR A 143 13.74 5.26 -0.56
C TYR A 143 12.61 6.28 -0.33
N GLY A 144 11.73 6.10 0.66
CA GLY A 144 10.64 7.05 0.89
C GLY A 144 9.86 7.35 -0.38
N SER A 145 9.93 8.57 -0.85
CA SER A 145 9.26 9.04 -2.07
C SER A 145 7.76 8.73 -2.06
N SER A 146 7.11 8.86 -0.90
CA SER A 146 5.66 8.74 -0.77
C SER A 146 4.96 9.81 -1.59
N TYR A 147 3.81 9.49 -2.19
CA TYR A 147 3.11 10.46 -3.03
C TYR A 147 1.60 10.19 -3.13
N PHE A 148 0.91 11.21 -3.63
CA PHE A 148 -0.43 11.06 -4.18
C PHE A 148 -0.42 11.36 -5.68
N CYS A 149 -1.19 10.62 -6.47
CA CYS A 149 -1.44 10.93 -7.87
C CYS A 149 -2.93 10.94 -8.18
N ASP A 150 -3.29 11.77 -9.15
CA ASP A 150 -4.63 11.94 -9.64
C ASP A 150 -4.99 10.88 -10.72
N PRO A 151 -6.27 10.82 -11.16
CA PRO A 151 -6.71 9.89 -12.20
C PRO A 151 -6.09 10.13 -13.59
N ARG A 152 -5.27 11.16 -13.77
CA ARG A 152 -4.49 11.43 -14.98
C ARG A 152 -3.01 11.01 -14.82
N GLY A 153 -2.67 10.40 -13.68
CA GLY A 153 -1.32 9.97 -13.37
C GLY A 153 -0.37 11.08 -12.95
N LYS A 154 -0.89 12.31 -12.76
CA LYS A 154 -0.07 13.43 -12.29
C LYS A 154 0.17 13.30 -10.80
N LEU A 155 1.42 13.42 -10.36
CA LEU A 155 1.74 13.53 -8.95
C LEU A 155 1.26 14.88 -8.41
N VAL A 156 0.32 14.85 -7.46
CA VAL A 156 -0.25 16.05 -6.84
C VAL A 156 0.48 16.44 -5.57
N ALA A 157 1.08 15.48 -4.89
CA ALA A 157 2.00 15.70 -3.76
C ALA A 157 3.04 14.59 -3.74
N LYS A 158 4.27 14.91 -3.34
CA LYS A 158 5.37 13.95 -3.22
C LYS A 158 6.30 14.35 -2.08
N GLY A 159 6.64 13.38 -1.24
CA GLY A 159 7.64 13.50 -0.19
C GLY A 159 9.06 13.28 -0.70
N SER A 160 10.03 13.54 0.18
CA SER A 160 11.44 13.29 -0.06
C SER A 160 11.78 11.79 -0.10
N ASP A 161 13.00 11.50 -0.49
CA ASP A 161 13.52 10.13 -0.50
C ASP A 161 14.44 9.84 0.71
N ASP A 162 14.59 10.78 1.63
CA ASP A 162 15.57 10.70 2.72
C ASP A 162 15.05 11.10 4.11
N LYS A 163 13.81 11.58 4.25
CA LYS A 163 13.27 12.09 5.52
C LYS A 163 11.97 11.42 5.93
N ASP A 164 11.81 11.29 7.25
CA ASP A 164 10.51 11.00 7.85
C ASP A 164 9.64 12.26 7.79
N GLU A 165 8.54 12.20 7.05
CA GLU A 165 7.66 13.35 6.84
C GLU A 165 6.21 12.92 6.60
N VAL A 166 5.29 13.87 6.74
CA VAL A 166 3.88 13.71 6.37
C VAL A 166 3.66 14.33 5.00
N VAL A 167 3.12 13.54 4.06
CA VAL A 167 2.74 14.02 2.73
C VAL A 167 1.26 14.32 2.74
N VAL A 168 0.90 15.54 2.37
CA VAL A 168 -0.50 16.02 2.31
C VAL A 168 -0.82 16.43 0.88
N ALA A 169 -2.03 16.10 0.42
CA ALA A 169 -2.58 16.51 -0.87
C ALA A 169 -4.02 17.02 -0.67
N ASP A 170 -4.36 18.11 -1.38
CA ASP A 170 -5.70 18.70 -1.47
C ASP A 170 -6.36 18.31 -2.80
#